data_0702ac191ac62682ed38e76eaab61346
#
_entry.id   0702ac191ac62682ed38e76eaab61346
#
_cell.length_a   1.000
_cell.length_b   1.000
_cell.length_c   1.000
_cell.angle_alpha   90.00
_cell.angle_beta   90.00
_cell.angle_gamma   90.00
#
_symmetry.space_group_name_H-M   'P 1'
#
loop_
_entity.id
_entity.type
_entity.pdbx_description
1 polymer ?
#
loop_
_entity_poly.entity_id
_entity_poly.type
_entity_poly.pdbx_seq_one_letter_code
_entity_poly.pdbx_strand_id
1 'polypeptide(L)'
;MELMVGLAIGMVLTLGMFTMIVSTSQSFRVNDDFSRMQENAVSAFRYLSDSLRQAGFYGSSQDTTSMQIPAGSAVATTTDCGSGTITPSVDFALDFRTPIRAYMNYTPLTVHGDFPCIQQANFYQGPAVANPNPILVTRGASGMRLCWTIVAAVPNLSPACSNTAALLSNQPNFATTIYVQADPYTGIAFYGADYAALRAGATVRRYPNGTDMEMFEYRPHVYYIRPCSRPAGGAVNCTGANDDNGRPIPTLVRQELIGSAMTEVPLVEGVELIDYRFGVDTNADGVADAYLGNIVTLTQWLQVVSVKVTMLIRSPNINIEYDDSGKQYDLLGDGVTALYRCTTSPAPACNYKRKIFSQTIQVRNIAQRSGA
;
A
#
# COMPACT_ATOMS: atom_id res chain seq x y z
N MET A 1 -20.63 32.14 62.01
CA MET A 1 -21.49 31.29 61.17
C MET A 1 -21.37 31.64 59.71
N GLU A 2 -21.39 32.89 59.30
CA GLU A 2 -21.33 33.31 57.88
C GLU A 2 -20.05 32.89 57.17
N LEU A 3 -18.91 32.91 57.82
CA LEU A 3 -17.61 32.56 57.28
C LEU A 3 -17.53 31.06 56.95
N MET A 4 -18.12 30.19 57.79
CA MET A 4 -18.17 28.74 57.54
C MET A 4 -19.06 28.39 56.37
N VAL A 5 -20.19 29.07 56.19
CA VAL A 5 -21.12 28.87 55.07
C VAL A 5 -20.46 29.32 53.74
N GLY A 6 -19.79 30.50 53.78
CA GLY A 6 -19.06 30.98 52.61
C GLY A 6 -17.94 30.04 52.15
N LEU A 7 -17.21 29.47 53.10
CA LEU A 7 -16.14 28.53 52.83
C LEU A 7 -16.66 27.19 52.28
N ALA A 8 -17.78 26.69 52.81
CA ALA A 8 -18.44 25.48 52.29
C ALA A 8 -18.95 25.66 50.85
N ILE A 9 -19.62 26.81 50.53
CA ILE A 9 -20.08 27.11 49.18
C ILE A 9 -18.90 27.27 48.24
N GLY A 10 -17.82 27.94 48.65
CA GLY A 10 -16.60 28.09 47.86
C GLY A 10 -15.97 26.74 47.51
N MET A 11 -15.94 25.79 48.48
CA MET A 11 -15.42 24.46 48.25
C MET A 11 -16.25 23.64 47.28
N VAL A 12 -17.57 23.72 47.34
CA VAL A 12 -18.48 23.06 46.41
C VAL A 12 -18.32 23.61 44.98
N LEU A 13 -18.21 24.94 44.85
CA LEU A 13 -17.99 25.58 43.53
C LEU A 13 -16.63 25.20 42.92
N THR A 14 -15.57 25.18 43.72
CA THR A 14 -14.26 24.79 43.21
C THR A 14 -14.21 23.31 42.81
N LEU A 15 -14.86 22.41 43.55
CA LEU A 15 -15.02 21.00 43.17
C LEU A 15 -15.78 20.85 41.86
N GLY A 16 -16.89 21.62 41.70
CA GLY A 16 -17.66 21.62 40.43
C GLY A 16 -16.84 22.10 39.24
N MET A 17 -16.08 23.17 39.39
CA MET A 17 -15.16 23.65 38.36
C MET A 17 -14.06 22.60 38.00
N PHE A 18 -13.49 21.96 39.02
CA PHE A 18 -12.47 20.94 38.79
C PHE A 18 -13.00 19.74 38.00
N THR A 19 -14.19 19.23 38.37
CA THR A 19 -14.83 18.13 37.61
C THR A 19 -15.13 18.51 36.17
N MET A 20 -15.55 19.75 35.91
CA MET A 20 -15.79 20.25 34.55
C MET A 20 -14.49 20.34 33.75
N ILE A 21 -13.40 20.81 34.33
CA ILE A 21 -12.11 20.89 33.66
C ILE A 21 -11.59 19.49 33.30
N VAL A 22 -11.68 18.52 34.22
CA VAL A 22 -11.27 17.14 33.97
C VAL A 22 -12.10 16.51 32.86
N SER A 23 -13.45 16.64 32.91
CA SER A 23 -14.35 16.11 31.88
C SER A 23 -14.08 16.73 30.50
N THR A 24 -13.86 18.05 30.45
CA THR A 24 -13.53 18.75 29.21
C THR A 24 -12.18 18.28 28.65
N SER A 25 -11.17 18.13 29.50
CA SER A 25 -9.85 17.61 29.07
C SER A 25 -9.93 16.19 28.52
N GLN A 26 -10.74 15.32 29.16
CA GLN A 26 -10.99 13.96 28.62
C GLN A 26 -11.68 13.98 27.28
N SER A 27 -12.70 14.84 27.11
CA SER A 27 -13.40 15.01 25.84
C SER A 27 -12.46 15.47 24.71
N PHE A 28 -11.57 16.41 24.98
CA PHE A 28 -10.56 16.86 24.01
C PHE A 28 -9.63 15.72 23.60
N ARG A 29 -9.12 14.91 24.54
CA ARG A 29 -8.28 13.76 24.23
C ARG A 29 -9.01 12.72 23.37
N VAL A 30 -10.27 12.46 23.67
CA VAL A 30 -11.10 11.53 22.88
C VAL A 30 -11.24 12.03 21.44
N ASN A 31 -11.54 13.31 21.26
CA ASN A 31 -11.70 13.91 19.94
C ASN A 31 -10.37 13.94 19.16
N ASP A 32 -9.23 14.23 19.82
CA ASP A 32 -7.91 14.19 19.20
C ASP A 32 -7.57 12.77 18.70
N ASP A 33 -7.79 11.75 19.54
CA ASP A 33 -7.57 10.35 19.14
C ASP A 33 -8.40 9.96 17.92
N PHE A 34 -9.70 10.36 17.88
CA PHE A 34 -10.56 10.09 16.73
C PHE A 34 -10.12 10.84 15.47
N SER A 35 -9.71 12.10 15.60
CA SER A 35 -9.21 12.89 14.48
C SER A 35 -7.95 12.25 13.89
N ARG A 36 -7.00 11.83 14.72
CA ARG A 36 -5.78 11.14 14.28
C ARG A 36 -6.08 9.81 13.60
N MET A 37 -6.99 8.99 14.15
CA MET A 37 -7.40 7.75 13.49
C MET A 37 -8.02 8.02 12.11
N GLN A 38 -8.81 9.09 11.98
CA GLN A 38 -9.43 9.47 10.71
C GLN A 38 -8.41 9.98 9.69
N GLU A 39 -7.45 10.80 10.12
CA GLU A 39 -6.33 11.26 9.27
C GLU A 39 -5.49 10.09 8.78
N ASN A 40 -5.18 9.14 9.67
CA ASN A 40 -4.44 7.93 9.33
C ASN A 40 -5.23 7.06 8.34
N ALA A 41 -6.56 6.93 8.53
CA ALA A 41 -7.42 6.20 7.59
C ALA A 41 -7.38 6.83 6.19
N VAL A 42 -7.58 8.15 6.10
CA VAL A 42 -7.57 8.88 4.83
C VAL A 42 -6.21 8.75 4.14
N SER A 43 -5.12 8.85 4.90
CA SER A 43 -3.76 8.70 4.36
C SER A 43 -3.51 7.28 3.83
N ALA A 44 -3.92 6.25 4.58
CA ALA A 44 -3.80 4.86 4.16
C ALA A 44 -4.61 4.56 2.90
N PHE A 45 -5.86 5.03 2.84
CA PHE A 45 -6.68 4.89 1.63
C PHE A 45 -6.10 5.62 0.43
N ARG A 46 -5.49 6.78 0.63
CA ARG A 46 -4.82 7.53 -0.45
C ARG A 46 -3.70 6.70 -1.06
N TYR A 47 -2.76 6.18 -0.26
CA TYR A 47 -1.66 5.36 -0.75
C TYR A 47 -2.14 4.10 -1.48
N LEU A 48 -3.11 3.38 -0.91
CA LEU A 48 -3.68 2.19 -1.53
C LEU A 48 -4.47 2.53 -2.80
N SER A 49 -5.24 3.63 -2.79
CA SER A 49 -6.01 4.08 -3.94
C SER A 49 -5.12 4.46 -5.12
N ASP A 50 -4.04 5.17 -4.86
CA ASP A 50 -3.09 5.57 -5.91
C ASP A 50 -2.48 4.34 -6.58
N SER A 51 -2.04 3.35 -5.80
CA SER A 51 -1.46 2.11 -6.34
C SER A 51 -2.48 1.22 -7.05
N LEU A 52 -3.68 1.05 -6.48
CA LEU A 52 -4.72 0.22 -7.07
C LEU A 52 -5.25 0.82 -8.38
N ARG A 53 -5.36 2.15 -8.46
CA ARG A 53 -5.78 2.83 -9.70
C ARG A 53 -4.73 2.75 -10.81
N GLN A 54 -3.44 2.70 -10.44
CA GLN A 54 -2.34 2.56 -11.39
C GLN A 54 -2.05 1.09 -11.74
N ALA A 55 -2.60 0.14 -11.00
CA ALA A 55 -2.38 -1.27 -11.26
C ALA A 55 -2.81 -1.64 -12.69
N GLY A 56 -1.94 -2.35 -13.40
CA GLY A 56 -2.12 -2.73 -14.79
C GLY A 56 -1.91 -1.59 -15.80
N PHE A 57 -1.55 -0.40 -15.37
CA PHE A 57 -1.18 0.66 -16.29
C PHE A 57 0.29 0.48 -16.73
N TYR A 58 0.52 0.24 -18.01
CA TYR A 58 1.85 0.12 -18.61
C TYR A 58 1.96 1.01 -19.86
N GLY A 59 1.37 2.19 -19.83
CA GLY A 59 1.27 3.07 -20.98
C GLY A 59 0.09 2.73 -21.88
N SER A 60 0.32 2.64 -23.18
CA SER A 60 -0.76 2.38 -24.17
C SER A 60 -1.15 0.90 -24.31
N SER A 61 -0.48 -0.03 -23.59
CA SER A 61 -0.76 -1.46 -23.71
C SER A 61 -2.15 -1.83 -23.20
N GLN A 62 -2.90 -2.54 -24.04
CA GLN A 62 -4.17 -3.17 -23.67
C GLN A 62 -3.99 -4.59 -23.13
N ASP A 63 -2.82 -5.21 -23.35
CA ASP A 63 -2.51 -6.56 -22.89
C ASP A 63 -1.28 -6.58 -21.97
N THR A 64 -1.50 -6.93 -20.70
CA THR A 64 -0.41 -7.04 -19.70
C THR A 64 0.47 -8.26 -19.95
N THR A 65 -0.03 -9.27 -20.68
CA THR A 65 0.73 -10.51 -20.97
C THR A 65 1.78 -10.33 -22.04
N SER A 66 1.67 -9.25 -22.84
CA SER A 66 2.57 -8.92 -23.93
C SER A 66 3.78 -8.08 -23.53
N MET A 67 3.92 -7.75 -22.24
CA MET A 67 5.09 -7.03 -21.72
C MET A 67 6.32 -7.94 -21.68
N GLN A 68 7.46 -7.44 -22.19
CA GLN A 68 8.71 -8.19 -22.32
C GLN A 68 9.90 -7.38 -21.85
N ILE A 69 10.95 -8.08 -21.40
CA ILE A 69 12.29 -7.50 -21.22
C ILE A 69 13.03 -7.72 -22.54
N PRO A 70 13.39 -6.65 -23.26
CA PRO A 70 14.01 -6.79 -24.58
C PRO A 70 15.44 -7.32 -24.46
N ALA A 71 15.88 -8.04 -25.49
CA ALA A 71 17.27 -8.41 -25.63
C ALA A 71 18.16 -7.15 -25.65
N GLY A 72 19.21 -7.14 -24.84
CA GLY A 72 20.09 -5.98 -24.65
C GLY A 72 19.72 -5.09 -23.46
N SER A 73 18.62 -5.38 -22.75
CA SER A 73 18.38 -4.82 -21.41
C SER A 73 18.76 -5.82 -20.32
N ALA A 74 19.48 -5.33 -19.31
CA ALA A 74 19.91 -6.14 -18.17
C ALA A 74 18.95 -6.01 -16.99
N VAL A 75 17.66 -5.70 -17.24
CA VAL A 75 16.65 -5.53 -16.20
C VAL A 75 16.55 -6.79 -15.37
N ALA A 76 16.90 -6.67 -14.10
CA ALA A 76 16.74 -7.68 -13.08
C ALA A 76 16.59 -7.00 -11.71
N THR A 77 15.96 -7.64 -10.76
CA THR A 77 15.92 -7.19 -9.38
C THR A 77 17.04 -7.85 -8.58
N THR A 78 17.79 -7.07 -7.82
CA THR A 78 18.86 -7.57 -6.93
C THR A 78 18.28 -8.08 -5.60
N THR A 79 17.17 -7.49 -5.17
CA THR A 79 16.40 -7.94 -4.02
C THR A 79 14.93 -7.94 -4.41
N ASP A 80 14.41 -9.12 -4.68
CA ASP A 80 13.00 -9.31 -5.08
C ASP A 80 12.13 -9.71 -3.89
N CYS A 81 10.82 -9.54 -4.05
CA CYS A 81 9.82 -9.92 -3.07
C CYS A 81 9.19 -11.30 -3.30
N GLY A 82 9.72 -12.12 -4.16
CA GLY A 82 9.18 -13.44 -4.43
C GLY A 82 10.24 -14.52 -4.43
N SER A 83 9.96 -15.65 -3.80
CA SER A 83 10.75 -16.86 -3.97
C SER A 83 10.21 -17.70 -5.13
N GLY A 84 10.99 -18.68 -5.59
CA GLY A 84 10.58 -19.60 -6.67
C GLY A 84 9.34 -20.43 -6.39
N THR A 85 8.81 -20.40 -5.16
CA THR A 85 7.56 -21.07 -4.77
C THR A 85 6.31 -20.24 -5.08
N ILE A 86 6.46 -18.91 -5.16
CA ILE A 86 5.37 -18.02 -5.56
C ILE A 86 5.47 -17.81 -7.07
N THR A 87 4.66 -18.50 -7.83
CA THR A 87 4.62 -18.35 -9.29
C THR A 87 3.98 -17.03 -9.73
N PRO A 88 4.56 -16.38 -10.73
CA PRO A 88 5.63 -16.84 -11.61
C PRO A 88 7.00 -16.67 -10.99
N SER A 89 7.84 -17.63 -11.22
CA SER A 89 9.13 -17.84 -10.57
C SER A 89 10.27 -16.95 -11.07
N VAL A 90 10.03 -16.06 -11.99
CA VAL A 90 11.06 -15.19 -12.57
C VAL A 90 10.70 -13.77 -12.25
N ASP A 91 11.49 -13.13 -11.39
CA ASP A 91 11.34 -11.74 -10.99
C ASP A 91 9.90 -11.37 -10.58
N PHE A 92 9.55 -11.66 -9.34
CA PHE A 92 8.22 -11.37 -8.80
C PHE A 92 7.81 -9.90 -8.97
N ALA A 93 8.76 -8.97 -8.78
CA ALA A 93 8.52 -7.55 -8.99
C ALA A 93 8.22 -7.23 -10.46
N LEU A 94 8.77 -8.00 -11.39
CA LEU A 94 8.64 -7.80 -12.83
C LEU A 94 7.56 -8.70 -13.48
N ASP A 95 6.66 -9.31 -12.69
CA ASP A 95 5.52 -10.02 -13.24
C ASP A 95 4.44 -9.05 -13.71
N PHE A 96 4.54 -8.63 -14.95
CA PHE A 96 3.57 -7.70 -15.57
C PHE A 96 2.19 -8.33 -15.79
N ARG A 97 2.08 -9.68 -15.79
CA ARG A 97 0.83 -10.40 -16.11
C ARG A 97 -0.21 -10.31 -15.00
N THR A 98 0.23 -10.12 -13.75
CA THR A 98 -0.66 -10.02 -12.59
C THR A 98 -0.60 -8.64 -11.95
N PRO A 99 -1.40 -7.68 -12.46
CA PRO A 99 -1.38 -6.31 -11.95
C PRO A 99 -1.73 -6.19 -10.47
N ILE A 100 -2.64 -7.04 -9.99
CA ILE A 100 -3.08 -7.09 -8.60
C ILE A 100 -3.06 -8.52 -8.13
N ARG A 101 -2.56 -8.75 -6.91
CA ARG A 101 -2.66 -10.03 -6.23
C ARG A 101 -2.63 -9.84 -4.72
N ALA A 102 -3.40 -10.63 -4.00
CA ALA A 102 -3.30 -10.70 -2.55
C ALA A 102 -2.92 -12.12 -2.12
N TYR A 103 -2.17 -12.18 -1.03
CA TYR A 103 -1.70 -13.42 -0.43
C TYR A 103 -2.19 -13.48 1.00
N MET A 104 -2.93 -14.53 1.31
CA MET A 104 -3.59 -14.72 2.59
C MET A 104 -2.85 -15.74 3.46
N ASN A 105 -3.17 -15.76 4.75
CA ASN A 105 -2.75 -16.82 5.69
C ASN A 105 -1.24 -16.93 5.96
N TYR A 106 -0.50 -15.82 5.82
CA TYR A 106 0.91 -15.79 6.21
C TYR A 106 1.09 -15.54 7.71
N THR A 107 2.14 -16.12 8.25
CA THR A 107 2.62 -15.91 9.61
C THR A 107 4.03 -15.31 9.57
N PRO A 108 4.52 -14.70 10.66
CA PRO A 108 5.91 -14.24 10.72
C PRO A 108 6.93 -15.34 10.38
N LEU A 109 6.62 -16.61 10.68
CA LEU A 109 7.52 -17.74 10.40
C LEU A 109 7.54 -18.14 8.92
N THR A 110 6.42 -17.98 8.21
CA THR A 110 6.29 -18.44 6.81
C THR A 110 6.51 -17.35 5.78
N VAL A 111 6.27 -16.07 6.16
CA VAL A 111 6.30 -14.95 5.23
C VAL A 111 7.67 -14.78 4.56
N HIS A 112 8.76 -14.86 5.32
CA HIS A 112 10.11 -14.63 4.79
C HIS A 112 10.56 -15.70 3.79
N GLY A 113 10.03 -16.91 3.90
CA GLY A 113 10.32 -17.99 2.94
C GLY A 113 9.78 -17.69 1.54
N ASP A 114 8.58 -17.13 1.48
CA ASP A 114 7.89 -16.80 0.23
C ASP A 114 8.12 -15.36 -0.23
N PHE A 115 8.31 -14.44 0.72
CA PHE A 115 8.59 -13.02 0.49
C PHE A 115 9.92 -12.61 1.12
N PRO A 116 11.06 -12.87 0.47
CA PRO A 116 12.39 -12.55 1.03
C PRO A 116 12.59 -11.07 1.35
N CYS A 117 11.87 -10.17 0.67
CA CYS A 117 11.89 -8.74 0.96
C CYS A 117 11.22 -8.37 2.29
N ILE A 118 10.38 -9.24 2.85
CA ILE A 118 9.69 -9.02 4.12
C ILE A 118 10.45 -9.78 5.21
N GLN A 119 11.10 -9.05 6.12
CA GLN A 119 11.76 -9.66 7.26
C GLN A 119 10.70 -10.23 8.23
N GLN A 120 11.00 -11.39 8.82
CA GLN A 120 10.11 -12.07 9.77
C GLN A 120 9.64 -11.14 10.90
N ALA A 121 10.57 -10.36 11.47
CA ALA A 121 10.28 -9.42 12.54
C ALA A 121 9.44 -8.22 12.10
N ASN A 122 9.37 -7.93 10.80
CA ASN A 122 8.62 -6.82 10.23
C ASN A 122 7.24 -7.23 9.71
N PHE A 123 6.82 -8.48 9.87
CA PHE A 123 5.49 -8.92 9.48
C PHE A 123 4.57 -9.05 10.69
N TYR A 124 3.48 -8.28 10.71
CA TYR A 124 2.45 -8.35 11.72
C TYR A 124 1.23 -9.11 11.19
N GLN A 125 1.10 -10.32 11.62
CA GLN A 125 -0.02 -11.19 11.27
C GLN A 125 -1.37 -10.64 11.77
N GLY A 126 -1.36 -9.74 12.74
CA GLY A 126 -2.53 -9.31 13.48
C GLY A 126 -2.65 -10.03 14.82
N PRO A 127 -3.56 -9.60 15.69
CA PRO A 127 -3.95 -10.38 16.85
C PRO A 127 -4.56 -11.71 16.39
N ALA A 128 -4.64 -12.69 17.28
CA ALA A 128 -5.16 -14.04 16.97
C ALA A 128 -6.59 -13.96 16.40
N VAL A 129 -6.69 -13.95 15.09
CA VAL A 129 -7.93 -13.90 14.32
C VAL A 129 -7.92 -15.04 13.29
N ALA A 130 -9.10 -15.43 12.86
CA ALA A 130 -9.24 -16.45 11.83
C ALA A 130 -8.58 -16.05 10.49
N ASN A 131 -8.51 -14.74 10.21
CA ASN A 131 -7.91 -14.21 9.00
C ASN A 131 -6.74 -13.28 9.38
N PRO A 132 -5.49 -13.72 9.23
CA PRO A 132 -4.32 -12.86 9.42
C PRO A 132 -4.26 -11.78 8.35
N ASN A 133 -3.53 -10.70 8.66
CA ASN A 133 -3.31 -9.60 7.72
C ASN A 133 -2.76 -10.10 6.38
N PRO A 134 -3.43 -9.81 5.26
CA PRO A 134 -2.99 -10.19 3.94
C PRO A 134 -1.84 -9.32 3.44
N ILE A 135 -1.10 -9.83 2.48
CA ILE A 135 -0.11 -9.10 1.70
C ILE A 135 -0.75 -8.73 0.37
N LEU A 136 -0.84 -7.44 0.06
CA LEU A 136 -1.36 -6.94 -1.21
C LEU A 136 -0.21 -6.55 -2.13
N VAL A 137 -0.23 -7.05 -3.35
CA VAL A 137 0.73 -6.70 -4.40
C VAL A 137 0.02 -5.95 -5.50
N THR A 138 0.56 -4.81 -5.88
CA THR A 138 0.10 -4.05 -7.04
C THR A 138 1.27 -3.79 -7.98
N ARG A 139 1.05 -3.89 -9.28
CA ARG A 139 2.05 -3.65 -10.32
C ARG A 139 1.45 -2.73 -11.37
N GLY A 140 2.21 -1.70 -11.70
CA GLY A 140 1.80 -0.71 -12.68
C GLY A 140 2.91 0.30 -12.89
N ALA A 141 2.67 1.28 -13.71
CA ALA A 141 3.57 2.38 -13.95
C ALA A 141 3.01 3.70 -13.40
N SER A 142 3.87 4.64 -13.14
CA SER A 142 3.47 5.98 -12.70
C SER A 142 2.64 6.67 -13.79
N GLY A 143 1.71 7.54 -13.39
CA GLY A 143 0.95 8.36 -14.34
C GLY A 143 1.78 9.47 -14.99
N MET A 144 3.04 9.67 -14.56
CA MET A 144 3.93 10.68 -15.12
C MET A 144 4.62 10.08 -16.34
N ARG A 145 4.32 10.65 -17.51
CA ARG A 145 4.97 10.26 -18.76
C ARG A 145 6.28 10.99 -18.95
N LEU A 146 7.28 10.26 -19.41
CA LEU A 146 8.54 10.79 -19.85
C LEU A 146 8.64 10.62 -21.36
N CYS A 147 9.10 11.64 -22.05
CA CYS A 147 9.23 11.63 -23.49
C CYS A 147 10.65 11.94 -23.90
N TRP A 148 11.07 11.31 -24.97
CA TRP A 148 12.33 11.57 -25.61
C TRP A 148 12.09 11.99 -27.05
N THR A 149 12.49 13.21 -27.42
CA THR A 149 12.55 13.64 -28.79
C THR A 149 13.96 14.11 -29.14
N ILE A 150 14.41 13.77 -30.34
CA ILE A 150 15.65 14.34 -30.89
C ILE A 150 15.25 15.35 -31.96
N VAL A 151 15.61 16.60 -31.77
CA VAL A 151 15.61 17.62 -32.81
C VAL A 151 17.06 18.04 -33.06
N ALA A 152 17.54 17.80 -34.27
CA ALA A 152 18.88 18.25 -34.75
C ALA A 152 20.06 17.77 -33.85
N ALA A 153 20.14 16.45 -33.57
CA ALA A 153 21.21 15.84 -32.78
C ALA A 153 21.31 16.28 -31.30
N VAL A 154 20.39 17.11 -30.84
CA VAL A 154 20.22 17.45 -29.44
C VAL A 154 18.91 16.84 -28.96
N PRO A 155 18.90 16.12 -27.83
CA PRO A 155 17.65 15.61 -27.29
C PRO A 155 16.75 16.79 -26.95
N ASN A 156 15.66 16.92 -27.68
CA ASN A 156 14.67 17.98 -27.48
C ASN A 156 13.30 17.38 -27.17
N LEU A 157 12.50 18.16 -26.48
CA LEU A 157 11.16 17.75 -26.07
C LEU A 157 10.15 17.90 -27.19
N SER A 158 9.23 16.97 -27.25
CA SER A 158 7.95 17.19 -27.89
C SER A 158 7.17 18.27 -27.12
N PRO A 159 6.44 19.18 -27.80
CA PRO A 159 5.55 20.13 -27.14
C PRO A 159 4.49 19.47 -26.25
N ALA A 160 4.23 18.17 -26.45
CA ALA A 160 3.34 17.37 -25.62
C ALA A 160 3.98 16.83 -24.34
N CYS A 161 5.31 16.87 -24.23
CA CYS A 161 6.08 16.41 -23.08
C CYS A 161 7.00 17.52 -22.59
N SER A 162 6.73 18.05 -21.42
CA SER A 162 7.43 19.22 -20.85
C SER A 162 8.82 18.95 -20.28
N ASN A 163 9.41 17.75 -20.50
CA ASN A 163 10.69 17.37 -19.91
C ASN A 163 11.79 17.21 -20.97
N THR A 164 12.94 17.85 -20.80
CA THR A 164 14.10 17.74 -21.70
C THR A 164 14.88 16.45 -21.42
N ALA A 165 15.66 15.97 -22.39
CA ALA A 165 16.59 14.85 -22.16
C ALA A 165 17.58 15.15 -21.02
N ALA A 166 17.97 16.41 -20.84
CA ALA A 166 18.74 16.84 -19.69
C ALA A 166 18.00 16.65 -18.37
N LEU A 167 16.66 16.77 -18.35
CA LEU A 167 15.85 16.48 -17.18
C LEU A 167 15.71 14.98 -16.92
N LEU A 168 15.70 14.15 -17.96
CA LEU A 168 15.71 12.68 -17.80
C LEU A 168 17.02 12.19 -17.19
N SER A 169 18.16 12.71 -17.66
CA SER A 169 19.47 12.36 -17.09
C SER A 169 19.68 12.93 -15.68
N ASN A 170 18.95 13.97 -15.30
CA ASN A 170 18.99 14.59 -13.98
C ASN A 170 17.94 14.00 -13.01
N GLN A 171 17.08 13.08 -13.45
CA GLN A 171 16.22 12.34 -12.53
C GLN A 171 17.10 11.50 -11.60
N PRO A 172 16.91 11.60 -10.27
CA PRO A 172 17.65 10.76 -9.36
C PRO A 172 17.43 9.29 -9.73
N ASN A 173 18.51 8.53 -9.84
CA ASN A 173 18.51 7.10 -10.18
C ASN A 173 17.97 6.76 -11.60
N PHE A 174 17.90 7.71 -12.54
CA PHE A 174 17.41 7.43 -13.91
C PHE A 174 18.06 6.16 -14.50
N ALA A 175 19.38 6.04 -14.37
CA ALA A 175 20.12 4.91 -14.95
C ALA A 175 19.67 3.53 -14.42
N THR A 176 19.27 3.45 -13.17
CA THR A 176 18.90 2.21 -12.47
C THR A 176 17.39 2.05 -12.29
N THR A 177 16.60 3.06 -12.64
CA THR A 177 15.13 3.00 -12.60
C THR A 177 14.61 2.22 -13.80
N ILE A 178 13.63 1.35 -13.55
CA ILE A 178 12.95 0.57 -14.59
C ILE A 178 11.84 1.42 -15.19
N TYR A 179 11.84 1.51 -16.51
CA TYR A 179 10.79 2.16 -17.29
C TYR A 179 10.06 1.16 -18.15
N VAL A 180 8.80 1.43 -18.41
CA VAL A 180 7.97 0.70 -19.37
C VAL A 180 7.59 1.62 -20.52
N GLN A 181 7.58 1.05 -21.72
CA GLN A 181 7.15 1.69 -22.94
C GLN A 181 6.29 0.70 -23.72
N ALA A 182 5.10 1.08 -24.12
CA ALA A 182 4.17 0.15 -24.76
C ALA A 182 3.38 0.81 -25.88
N ASP A 183 3.18 0.06 -26.94
CA ASP A 183 2.14 0.27 -27.94
C ASP A 183 0.86 -0.52 -27.52
N PRO A 184 -0.28 -0.41 -28.24
CA PRO A 184 -1.50 -1.11 -27.88
C PRO A 184 -1.39 -2.64 -27.80
N TYR A 185 -0.43 -3.24 -28.49
CA TYR A 185 -0.30 -4.69 -28.64
C TYR A 185 0.84 -5.28 -27.81
N THR A 186 1.94 -4.54 -27.65
CA THR A 186 3.13 -5.05 -26.99
C THR A 186 3.82 -3.95 -26.18
N GLY A 187 4.59 -4.37 -25.17
CA GLY A 187 5.37 -3.45 -24.35
C GLY A 187 6.73 -3.99 -23.99
N ILE A 188 7.61 -3.10 -23.60
CA ILE A 188 8.96 -3.41 -23.12
C ILE A 188 9.25 -2.74 -21.79
N ALA A 189 10.05 -3.42 -20.96
CA ALA A 189 10.60 -2.86 -19.72
C ALA A 189 12.14 -2.85 -19.80
N PHE A 190 12.76 -1.75 -19.38
CA PHE A 190 14.18 -1.54 -19.49
C PHE A 190 14.70 -0.58 -18.41
N TYR A 191 15.99 -0.64 -18.09
CA TYR A 191 16.64 0.41 -17.30
C TYR A 191 16.81 1.69 -18.12
N GLY A 192 16.69 2.85 -17.47
CA GLY A 192 16.98 4.11 -18.13
C GLY A 192 18.36 4.17 -18.80
N ALA A 193 19.37 3.52 -18.22
CA ALA A 193 20.70 3.41 -18.82
C ALA A 193 20.69 2.68 -20.17
N ASP A 194 19.80 1.73 -20.38
CA ASP A 194 19.75 0.91 -21.60
C ASP A 194 19.05 1.63 -22.76
N TYR A 195 18.29 2.69 -22.46
CA TYR A 195 17.40 3.33 -23.43
C TYR A 195 18.11 3.78 -24.71
N ALA A 196 19.28 4.39 -24.59
CA ALA A 196 20.04 4.86 -25.75
C ALA A 196 20.47 3.73 -26.70
N ALA A 197 20.91 2.60 -26.14
CA ALA A 197 21.30 1.41 -26.90
C ALA A 197 20.09 0.74 -27.55
N LEU A 198 18.99 0.57 -26.81
CA LEU A 198 17.73 -0.01 -27.32
C LEU A 198 17.15 0.85 -28.44
N ARG A 199 17.26 2.16 -28.32
CA ARG A 199 16.82 3.11 -29.33
C ARG A 199 17.66 3.01 -30.62
N ALA A 200 18.97 2.90 -30.50
CA ALA A 200 19.86 2.71 -31.64
C ALA A 200 19.61 1.38 -32.34
N GLY A 201 19.29 0.31 -31.55
CA GLY A 201 18.90 -1.01 -32.07
C GLY A 201 17.46 -1.10 -32.60
N ALA A 202 16.71 0.02 -32.63
CA ALA A 202 15.30 0.07 -33.05
C ALA A 202 14.35 -0.83 -32.26
N THR A 203 14.68 -1.15 -31.01
CA THR A 203 13.89 -2.00 -30.11
C THR A 203 12.82 -1.22 -29.36
N VAL A 204 13.02 0.08 -29.17
CA VAL A 204 12.03 0.97 -28.53
C VAL A 204 10.74 1.07 -29.33
N ARG A 205 9.63 1.26 -28.64
CA ARG A 205 8.33 1.44 -29.27
C ARG A 205 8.22 2.83 -29.88
N ARG A 206 7.70 2.90 -31.12
CA ARG A 206 7.57 4.13 -31.87
C ARG A 206 6.19 4.29 -32.45
N TYR A 207 5.77 5.55 -32.58
CA TYR A 207 4.58 5.91 -33.34
C TYR A 207 4.83 5.70 -34.85
N PRO A 208 3.76 5.60 -35.65
CA PRO A 208 3.90 5.46 -37.12
C PRO A 208 4.70 6.60 -37.79
N ASN A 209 4.76 7.77 -37.16
CA ASN A 209 5.56 8.91 -37.62
C ASN A 209 7.06 8.82 -37.25
N GLY A 210 7.48 7.70 -36.63
CA GLY A 210 8.87 7.45 -36.23
C GLY A 210 9.30 8.09 -34.92
N THR A 211 8.43 8.83 -34.23
CA THR A 211 8.74 9.36 -32.88
C THR A 211 8.66 8.26 -31.84
N ASP A 212 9.56 8.30 -30.86
CA ASP A 212 9.54 7.32 -29.77
C ASP A 212 8.28 7.53 -28.91
N MET A 213 7.66 6.43 -28.47
CA MET A 213 6.53 6.50 -27.56
C MET A 213 6.96 6.94 -26.17
N GLU A 214 6.02 7.41 -25.38
CA GLU A 214 6.25 7.80 -23.99
C GLU A 214 6.70 6.60 -23.16
N MET A 215 7.56 6.86 -22.19
CA MET A 215 7.97 5.90 -21.19
C MET A 215 7.44 6.31 -19.82
N PHE A 216 7.15 5.31 -18.99
CA PHE A 216 6.60 5.48 -17.65
C PHE A 216 7.47 4.72 -16.66
N GLU A 217 7.71 5.31 -15.49
CA GLU A 217 8.42 4.63 -14.43
C GLU A 217 7.60 3.45 -13.90
N TYR A 218 8.18 2.27 -13.88
CA TYR A 218 7.55 1.06 -13.37
C TYR A 218 7.60 1.05 -11.83
N ARG A 219 6.45 0.84 -11.19
CA ARG A 219 6.28 0.92 -9.72
C ARG A 219 5.52 -0.27 -9.18
N PRO A 220 6.19 -1.40 -8.95
CA PRO A 220 5.61 -2.50 -8.20
C PRO A 220 5.61 -2.15 -6.70
N HIS A 221 4.49 -2.45 -6.02
CA HIS A 221 4.35 -2.22 -4.59
C HIS A 221 3.85 -3.48 -3.89
N VAL A 222 4.39 -3.75 -2.68
CA VAL A 222 3.92 -4.82 -1.79
C VAL A 222 3.54 -4.20 -0.46
N TYR A 223 2.26 -4.30 -0.11
CA TYR A 223 1.69 -3.72 1.11
C TYR A 223 1.46 -4.80 2.16
N TYR A 224 1.87 -4.51 3.38
CA TYR A 224 1.63 -5.36 4.55
C TYR A 224 1.67 -4.52 5.83
N ILE A 225 1.37 -5.12 6.97
CA ILE A 225 1.43 -4.45 8.26
C ILE A 225 2.69 -4.90 9.01
N ARG A 226 3.44 -3.93 9.53
CA ARG A 226 4.60 -4.12 10.39
C ARG A 226 4.19 -3.95 11.85
N PRO A 227 4.75 -4.71 12.83
CA PRO A 227 4.33 -4.64 14.22
C PRO A 227 4.72 -3.35 14.93
N CYS A 228 5.67 -2.58 14.41
CA CYS A 228 6.13 -1.32 14.99
C CYS A 228 6.23 -0.21 13.94
N SER A 229 6.16 1.03 14.39
CA SER A 229 6.48 2.22 13.58
C SER A 229 7.97 2.50 13.61
N ARG A 230 8.55 2.51 14.80
CA ARG A 230 9.97 2.85 15.05
C ARG A 230 10.64 1.73 15.83
N PRO A 231 11.53 0.95 15.19
CA PRO A 231 12.31 -0.05 15.88
C PRO A 231 13.18 0.56 16.99
N ALA A 232 13.32 -0.16 18.09
CA ALA A 232 14.11 0.29 19.22
C ALA A 232 15.60 0.38 18.87
N GLY A 233 16.30 1.34 19.47
CA GLY A 233 17.76 1.49 19.34
C GLY A 233 18.24 1.84 17.93
N GLY A 234 17.37 2.32 17.03
CA GLY A 234 17.72 2.62 15.64
C GLY A 234 17.91 1.39 14.78
N ALA A 235 17.37 0.24 15.19
CA ALA A 235 17.38 -0.99 14.40
C ALA A 235 16.59 -0.82 13.09
N VAL A 236 16.93 -1.61 12.09
CA VAL A 236 16.18 -1.64 10.81
C VAL A 236 14.87 -2.39 10.97
N ASN A 237 14.88 -3.46 11.76
CA ASN A 237 13.73 -4.34 11.97
C ASN A 237 13.10 -4.13 13.34
N CYS A 238 11.81 -4.41 13.46
CA CYS A 238 11.13 -4.41 14.75
C CYS A 238 11.77 -5.41 15.71
N THR A 239 11.92 -5.02 16.96
CA THR A 239 12.61 -5.79 18.01
C THR A 239 11.65 -6.35 19.07
N GLY A 240 10.38 -5.92 19.05
CA GLY A 240 9.34 -6.38 19.95
C GLY A 240 8.88 -5.32 20.97
N ALA A 241 8.78 -5.70 22.26
CA ALA A 241 8.13 -4.87 23.27
C ALA A 241 8.76 -3.49 23.52
N ASN A 242 10.03 -3.30 23.15
CA ASN A 242 10.74 -2.03 23.35
C ASN A 242 10.59 -1.04 22.18
N ASP A 243 10.01 -1.46 21.08
CA ASP A 243 9.75 -0.60 19.93
C ASP A 243 8.77 0.52 20.28
N ASP A 244 8.82 1.62 19.55
CA ASP A 244 7.96 2.79 19.77
C ASP A 244 7.95 3.26 21.24
N ASN A 245 9.11 3.25 21.88
CA ASN A 245 9.28 3.59 23.32
C ASN A 245 8.46 2.67 24.25
N GLY A 246 8.41 1.39 23.97
CA GLY A 246 7.72 0.38 24.77
C GLY A 246 6.22 0.26 24.47
N ARG A 247 5.75 0.80 23.37
CA ARG A 247 4.35 0.75 22.93
C ARG A 247 4.23 0.47 21.44
N PRO A 248 4.61 -0.71 20.95
CA PRO A 248 4.65 -1.01 19.53
C PRO A 248 3.37 -0.61 18.80
N ILE A 249 3.51 0.14 17.70
CA ILE A 249 2.39 0.68 16.93
C ILE A 249 2.35 -0.04 15.56
N PRO A 250 1.35 -0.91 15.32
CA PRO A 250 1.20 -1.54 14.01
C PRO A 250 1.12 -0.49 12.92
N THR A 251 1.91 -0.68 11.86
CA THR A 251 2.11 0.34 10.82
C THR A 251 1.95 -0.29 9.45
N LEU A 252 1.10 0.33 8.62
CA LEU A 252 1.02 -0.02 7.21
C LEU A 252 2.33 0.40 6.54
N VAL A 253 2.98 -0.56 5.90
CA VAL A 253 4.23 -0.35 5.16
C VAL A 253 4.09 -0.81 3.72
N ARG A 254 4.98 -0.31 2.88
CA ARG A 254 5.09 -0.66 1.47
C ARG A 254 6.52 -1.04 1.16
N GLN A 255 6.71 -2.17 0.48
CA GLN A 255 7.92 -2.39 -0.28
C GLN A 255 7.75 -1.71 -1.63
N GLU A 256 8.71 -0.92 -2.05
CA GLU A 256 8.75 -0.28 -3.35
C GLU A 256 10.11 -0.51 -4.03
N LEU A 257 10.08 -0.55 -5.35
CA LEU A 257 11.30 -0.74 -6.13
C LEU A 257 12.04 0.59 -6.23
N ILE A 258 13.23 0.65 -5.60
CA ILE A 258 14.14 1.79 -5.70
C ILE A 258 15.42 1.31 -6.40
N GLY A 259 15.62 1.78 -7.63
CA GLY A 259 16.66 1.21 -8.48
C GLY A 259 16.34 -0.25 -8.82
N SER A 260 17.17 -1.18 -8.41
CA SER A 260 17.01 -2.63 -8.63
C SER A 260 16.58 -3.40 -7.38
N ALA A 261 16.33 -2.73 -6.26
CA ALA A 261 16.04 -3.39 -4.99
C ALA A 261 14.68 -2.98 -4.42
N MET A 262 13.95 -3.96 -3.88
CA MET A 262 12.75 -3.69 -3.09
C MET A 262 13.14 -3.15 -1.72
N THR A 263 12.57 -2.00 -1.35
CA THR A 263 12.91 -1.26 -0.13
C THR A 263 11.66 -0.98 0.68
N GLU A 264 11.72 -1.23 1.99
CA GLU A 264 10.62 -0.98 2.91
C GLU A 264 10.45 0.51 3.22
N VAL A 265 9.23 1.01 3.06
CA VAL A 265 8.83 2.38 3.38
C VAL A 265 7.64 2.38 4.32
N PRO A 266 7.78 2.86 5.56
CA PRO A 266 6.65 3.01 6.48
C PRO A 266 5.71 4.13 5.98
N LEU A 267 4.40 3.88 6.00
CA LEU A 267 3.40 4.80 5.47
C LEU A 267 2.49 5.39 6.55
N VAL A 268 1.76 4.54 7.30
CA VAL A 268 0.72 4.98 8.21
C VAL A 268 0.69 4.16 9.48
N GLU A 269 0.79 4.83 10.61
CA GLU A 269 0.73 4.25 11.95
C GLU A 269 -0.70 3.90 12.37
N GLY A 270 -0.85 2.92 13.25
CA GLY A 270 -2.11 2.56 13.89
C GLY A 270 -3.01 1.63 13.07
N VAL A 271 -2.59 1.18 11.90
CA VAL A 271 -3.33 0.18 11.12
C VAL A 271 -3.09 -1.20 11.74
N GLU A 272 -4.05 -1.72 12.47
CA GLU A 272 -3.93 -2.98 13.21
C GLU A 272 -4.37 -4.18 12.38
N LEU A 273 -5.45 -4.04 11.62
CA LEU A 273 -5.94 -5.05 10.69
C LEU A 273 -6.34 -4.43 9.37
N ILE A 274 -6.17 -5.20 8.31
CA ILE A 274 -6.63 -4.87 6.97
C ILE A 274 -7.27 -6.10 6.33
N ASP A 275 -8.35 -5.89 5.58
CA ASP A 275 -8.99 -6.91 4.74
C ASP A 275 -9.24 -6.36 3.34
N TYR A 276 -9.12 -7.24 2.35
CA TYR A 276 -9.38 -6.93 0.95
C TYR A 276 -10.47 -7.84 0.40
N ARG A 277 -11.46 -7.23 -0.26
CA ARG A 277 -12.46 -7.94 -1.05
C ARG A 277 -12.38 -7.47 -2.49
N PHE A 278 -12.22 -8.41 -3.39
CA PHE A 278 -11.98 -8.16 -4.80
C PHE A 278 -13.29 -8.30 -5.57
N GLY A 279 -13.74 -7.22 -6.18
CA GLY A 279 -14.89 -7.21 -7.07
C GLY A 279 -14.49 -7.75 -8.43
N VAL A 280 -15.01 -8.93 -8.76
CA VAL A 280 -14.71 -9.67 -9.99
C VAL A 280 -15.85 -9.45 -10.99
N ASP A 281 -15.50 -9.07 -12.19
CA ASP A 281 -16.37 -8.91 -13.36
C ASP A 281 -16.27 -10.17 -14.22
N THR A 282 -17.32 -10.98 -14.26
CA THR A 282 -17.36 -12.26 -14.97
C THR A 282 -18.01 -12.14 -16.33
N ASN A 283 -18.78 -11.07 -16.57
CA ASN A 283 -19.54 -10.84 -17.79
C ASN A 283 -18.90 -9.78 -18.71
N ALA A 284 -17.80 -9.15 -18.26
CA ALA A 284 -17.04 -8.13 -18.97
C ALA A 284 -17.82 -6.83 -19.25
N ASP A 285 -18.69 -6.42 -18.32
CA ASP A 285 -19.43 -5.15 -18.44
C ASP A 285 -18.74 -3.98 -17.70
N GLY A 286 -17.59 -4.25 -17.04
CA GLY A 286 -16.83 -3.28 -16.27
C GLY A 286 -17.34 -3.06 -14.83
N VAL A 287 -18.34 -3.81 -14.39
CA VAL A 287 -18.92 -3.76 -13.05
C VAL A 287 -18.66 -5.07 -12.32
N ALA A 288 -18.45 -5.00 -11.02
CA ALA A 288 -18.21 -6.19 -10.23
C ALA A 288 -19.51 -6.99 -10.02
N ASP A 289 -19.56 -8.24 -10.45
CA ASP A 289 -20.66 -9.17 -10.21
C ASP A 289 -20.65 -9.73 -8.79
N ALA A 290 -19.46 -9.96 -8.23
CA ALA A 290 -19.27 -10.53 -6.90
C ALA A 290 -18.00 -9.99 -6.23
N TYR A 291 -18.04 -9.92 -4.89
CA TYR A 291 -16.88 -9.59 -4.07
C TYR A 291 -16.32 -10.84 -3.39
N LEU A 292 -15.09 -11.22 -3.76
CA LEU A 292 -14.41 -12.41 -3.26
C LEU A 292 -13.29 -12.03 -2.27
N GLY A 293 -13.18 -12.78 -1.17
CA GLY A 293 -12.08 -12.60 -0.20
C GLY A 293 -10.83 -13.38 -0.57
N ASN A 294 -10.98 -14.45 -1.34
CA ASN A 294 -9.88 -15.27 -1.83
C ASN A 294 -10.07 -15.56 -3.30
N ILE A 295 -9.07 -15.21 -4.09
CA ILE A 295 -9.02 -15.48 -5.52
C ILE A 295 -7.93 -16.51 -5.78
N VAL A 296 -8.26 -17.59 -6.47
CA VAL A 296 -7.35 -18.73 -6.66
C VAL A 296 -6.82 -18.86 -8.08
N THR A 297 -7.50 -18.28 -9.08
CA THR A 297 -7.12 -18.42 -10.49
C THR A 297 -6.56 -17.12 -11.07
N LEU A 298 -5.62 -17.25 -12.02
CA LEU A 298 -5.09 -16.11 -12.74
C LEU A 298 -6.20 -15.36 -13.50
N THR A 299 -7.13 -16.09 -14.10
CA THR A 299 -8.25 -15.50 -14.84
C THR A 299 -9.08 -14.59 -13.96
N GLN A 300 -9.42 -15.01 -12.74
CA GLN A 300 -10.16 -14.17 -11.80
C GLN A 300 -9.38 -12.91 -11.40
N TRP A 301 -8.03 -13.01 -11.23
CA TRP A 301 -7.20 -11.84 -10.94
C TRP A 301 -7.23 -10.81 -12.08
N LEU A 302 -7.30 -11.26 -13.32
CA LEU A 302 -7.42 -10.40 -14.51
C LEU A 302 -8.82 -9.78 -14.67
N GLN A 303 -9.81 -10.29 -13.94
CA GLN A 303 -11.20 -9.80 -13.93
C GLN A 303 -11.50 -8.88 -12.72
N VAL A 304 -10.50 -8.54 -11.90
CA VAL A 304 -10.70 -7.66 -10.73
C VAL A 304 -10.88 -6.21 -11.18
N VAL A 305 -12.10 -5.70 -11.13
CA VAL A 305 -12.44 -4.32 -11.53
C VAL A 305 -12.54 -3.36 -10.35
N SER A 306 -12.67 -3.86 -9.14
CA SER A 306 -12.69 -3.05 -7.92
C SER A 306 -12.14 -3.80 -6.72
N VAL A 307 -11.66 -3.05 -5.72
CA VAL A 307 -11.18 -3.59 -4.45
C VAL A 307 -11.83 -2.83 -3.30
N LYS A 308 -12.59 -3.53 -2.46
CA LYS A 308 -13.07 -3.01 -1.19
C LYS A 308 -12.00 -3.25 -0.14
N VAL A 309 -11.47 -2.17 0.41
CA VAL A 309 -10.47 -2.19 1.48
C VAL A 309 -11.15 -1.85 2.78
N THR A 310 -11.00 -2.68 3.80
CA THR A 310 -11.50 -2.45 5.15
C THR A 310 -10.33 -2.49 6.12
N MET A 311 -10.20 -1.47 6.96
CA MET A 311 -9.11 -1.35 7.93
C MET A 311 -9.66 -1.13 9.33
N LEU A 312 -9.05 -1.79 10.32
CA LEU A 312 -9.20 -1.48 11.73
C LEU A 312 -8.04 -0.62 12.17
N ILE A 313 -8.33 0.60 12.55
CA ILE A 313 -7.32 1.57 13.01
C ILE A 313 -7.50 1.79 14.50
N ARG A 314 -6.39 1.74 15.23
CA ARG A 314 -6.35 2.01 16.66
C ARG A 314 -5.75 3.39 16.97
N SER A 315 -6.12 3.96 18.11
CA SER A 315 -5.51 5.19 18.61
C SER A 315 -4.02 4.98 18.90
N PRO A 316 -3.18 6.02 18.72
CA PRO A 316 -1.77 5.94 19.07
C PRO A 316 -1.54 5.86 20.57
N ASN A 317 -2.45 6.44 21.36
CA ASN A 317 -2.34 6.56 22.81
C ASN A 317 -3.19 5.52 23.53
N ILE A 318 -2.65 5.01 24.63
CA ILE A 318 -3.38 4.18 25.60
C ILE A 318 -4.28 5.09 26.41
N ASN A 319 -5.52 4.65 26.64
CA ASN A 319 -6.42 5.22 27.63
C ASN A 319 -6.70 4.18 28.69
N ILE A 320 -6.09 4.33 29.87
CA ILE A 320 -6.18 3.35 30.99
C ILE A 320 -7.63 3.19 31.48
N GLU A 321 -8.46 4.21 31.33
CA GLU A 321 -9.88 4.18 31.73
C GLU A 321 -10.78 3.56 30.67
N TYR A 322 -10.26 3.27 29.49
CA TYR A 322 -11.00 2.70 28.38
C TYR A 322 -10.75 1.19 28.27
N ASP A 323 -11.83 0.43 28.17
CA ASP A 323 -11.80 -1.01 27.95
C ASP A 323 -12.57 -1.38 26.69
N ASP A 324 -11.85 -1.98 25.74
CA ASP A 324 -12.35 -2.44 24.44
C ASP A 324 -12.71 -3.94 24.46
N SER A 325 -12.49 -4.65 25.55
CA SER A 325 -12.63 -6.11 25.65
C SER A 325 -14.03 -6.64 25.33
N GLY A 326 -15.05 -5.79 25.57
CA GLY A 326 -16.45 -6.12 25.26
C GLY A 326 -16.85 -5.86 23.80
N LYS A 327 -16.00 -5.25 22.98
CA LYS A 327 -16.34 -4.88 21.61
C LYS A 327 -15.90 -5.96 20.61
N GLN A 328 -16.71 -6.11 19.58
CA GLN A 328 -16.42 -6.93 18.42
C GLN A 328 -16.33 -6.05 17.19
N TYR A 329 -15.32 -6.27 16.37
CA TYR A 329 -15.08 -5.55 15.15
C TYR A 329 -15.24 -6.50 13.97
N ASP A 330 -16.29 -6.28 13.18
CA ASP A 330 -16.59 -7.04 11.97
C ASP A 330 -15.97 -6.32 10.77
N LEU A 331 -14.81 -6.81 10.29
CA LEU A 331 -14.15 -6.24 9.14
C LEU A 331 -14.84 -6.61 7.83
N LEU A 332 -15.55 -7.74 7.81
CA LEU A 332 -16.21 -8.22 6.60
C LEU A 332 -17.61 -7.66 6.43
N GLY A 333 -18.26 -7.30 7.54
CA GLY A 333 -19.65 -6.83 7.56
C GLY A 333 -20.67 -7.96 7.41
N ASP A 334 -20.26 -9.22 7.67
CA ASP A 334 -21.14 -10.40 7.58
C ASP A 334 -21.70 -10.86 8.94
N GLY A 335 -21.23 -10.24 10.02
CA GLY A 335 -21.67 -10.53 11.39
C GLY A 335 -21.21 -11.87 11.97
N VAL A 336 -20.48 -12.67 11.21
CA VAL A 336 -20.15 -14.06 11.56
C VAL A 336 -18.67 -14.35 11.50
N THR A 337 -18.00 -13.95 10.42
CA THR A 337 -16.61 -14.27 10.16
C THR A 337 -15.70 -13.09 10.44
N ALA A 338 -14.45 -13.38 10.85
CA ALA A 338 -13.42 -12.37 11.11
C ALA A 338 -13.80 -11.29 12.15
N LEU A 339 -14.56 -11.69 13.18
CA LEU A 339 -14.82 -10.83 14.32
C LEU A 339 -13.54 -10.68 15.15
N TYR A 340 -12.97 -9.49 15.11
CA TYR A 340 -11.85 -9.16 15.98
C TYR A 340 -12.34 -8.76 17.37
N ARG A 341 -11.71 -9.31 18.39
CA ARG A 341 -11.79 -8.83 19.77
C ARG A 341 -10.38 -8.61 20.29
N CYS A 342 -10.17 -7.56 21.03
CA CYS A 342 -8.89 -7.41 21.72
C CYS A 342 -8.79 -8.48 22.81
N THR A 343 -7.58 -8.92 23.08
CA THR A 343 -7.28 -9.82 24.20
C THR A 343 -6.59 -9.03 25.31
N THR A 344 -6.94 -9.31 26.55
CA THR A 344 -6.35 -8.65 27.72
C THR A 344 -4.90 -9.10 27.99
N SER A 345 -4.45 -10.15 27.32
CA SER A 345 -3.08 -10.65 27.42
C SER A 345 -2.45 -10.82 26.03
N PRO A 346 -1.27 -10.25 25.79
CA PRO A 346 -0.53 -9.35 26.70
C PRO A 346 -1.18 -7.97 26.83
N ALA A 347 -1.25 -7.47 28.07
CA ALA A 347 -1.66 -6.09 28.32
C ALA A 347 -0.67 -5.11 27.64
N PRO A 348 -1.13 -3.96 27.10
CA PRO A 348 -2.42 -3.27 27.31
C PRO A 348 -3.35 -3.29 26.07
N ALA A 349 -3.49 -4.44 25.41
CA ALA A 349 -4.14 -4.53 24.10
C ALA A 349 -5.57 -3.94 24.03
N CYS A 350 -6.34 -3.99 25.11
CA CYS A 350 -7.72 -3.51 25.15
C CYS A 350 -7.86 -2.03 25.58
N ASN A 351 -6.78 -1.35 25.90
CA ASN A 351 -6.82 0.06 26.32
C ASN A 351 -6.65 1.05 25.14
N TYR A 352 -6.82 0.59 23.92
CA TYR A 352 -6.81 1.43 22.71
C TYR A 352 -8.21 1.59 22.15
N LYS A 353 -8.54 2.80 21.73
CA LYS A 353 -9.75 3.04 20.94
C LYS A 353 -9.53 2.54 19.52
N ARG A 354 -10.55 1.90 18.94
CA ARG A 354 -10.50 1.33 17.60
C ARG A 354 -11.70 1.76 16.78
N LYS A 355 -11.49 1.88 15.47
CA LYS A 355 -12.57 2.17 14.52
C LYS A 355 -12.30 1.49 13.19
N ILE A 356 -13.36 0.95 12.59
CA ILE A 356 -13.33 0.40 11.24
C ILE A 356 -13.57 1.53 10.24
N PHE A 357 -12.76 1.52 9.18
CA PHE A 357 -12.92 2.36 8.01
C PHE A 357 -12.94 1.47 6.77
N SER A 358 -13.80 1.77 5.81
CA SER A 358 -13.94 1.00 4.58
C SER A 358 -14.09 1.90 3.38
N GLN A 359 -13.43 1.53 2.28
CA GLN A 359 -13.53 2.25 1.00
C GLN A 359 -13.45 1.24 -0.17
N THR A 360 -14.28 1.45 -1.19
CA THR A 360 -14.17 0.71 -2.44
C THR A 360 -13.40 1.54 -3.47
N ILE A 361 -12.40 0.94 -4.08
CA ILE A 361 -11.49 1.57 -5.03
C ILE A 361 -11.64 0.84 -6.37
N GLN A 362 -11.94 1.59 -7.43
CA GLN A 362 -12.05 1.04 -8.78
C GLN A 362 -10.66 0.88 -9.41
N VAL A 363 -10.42 -0.26 -10.04
CA VAL A 363 -9.20 -0.58 -10.79
C VAL A 363 -9.45 -0.29 -12.27
N ARG A 364 -9.19 0.95 -12.67
CA ARG A 364 -9.62 1.49 -13.98
C ARG A 364 -9.01 0.76 -15.16
N ASN A 365 -7.72 0.41 -15.09
CA ASN A 365 -7.02 -0.16 -16.24
C ASN A 365 -7.47 -1.59 -16.55
N ILE A 366 -7.93 -2.34 -15.56
CA ILE A 366 -8.50 -3.66 -15.74
C ILE A 366 -9.96 -3.54 -16.21
N ALA A 367 -10.77 -2.69 -15.57
CA ALA A 367 -12.15 -2.45 -15.93
C ALA A 367 -12.34 -1.97 -17.38
N GLN A 368 -11.42 -1.13 -17.90
CA GLN A 368 -11.45 -0.67 -19.28
C GLN A 368 -11.15 -1.78 -20.29
N ARG A 369 -10.43 -2.82 -19.89
CA ARG A 369 -10.12 -3.97 -20.75
C ARG A 369 -11.23 -4.99 -20.78
N SER A 370 -11.95 -5.17 -19.68
CA SER A 370 -13.09 -6.09 -19.61
C SER A 370 -14.31 -5.57 -20.35
N GLY A 371 -14.45 -4.25 -20.54
CA GLY A 371 -15.55 -3.63 -21.25
C GLY A 371 -15.28 -3.30 -22.73
N ALA A 372 -14.13 -3.70 -23.31
CA ALA A 372 -13.77 -3.51 -24.71
C ALA A 372 -13.76 -4.85 -25.44
#